data_cec9a351a287956b59c19d4f1570809e
#
_entry.id   cec9a351a287956b59c19d4f1570809e
#
_cell.length_a   1.000
_cell.length_b   1.000
_cell.length_c   1.000
_cell.angle_alpha   90.00
_cell.angle_beta   90.00
_cell.angle_gamma   90.00
#
_symmetry.space_group_name_H-M   'P 1'
#
loop_
_entity.id
_entity.type
_entity.pdbx_description
1 polymer ?
#
loop_
_entity_poly.entity_id
_entity_poly.type
_entity_poly.pdbx_seq_one_letter_code
_entity_poly.pdbx_strand_id
1 'polypeptide(L)'
;MADESKVSIADPGPLGLAGFGITTVILSLINAGVTSPDALGVVLGLALAYGGGAQLLAGMWEFKKGNTFGATAFTSYGAFWIAFYFIVHSAPKAGMGVFLLMFGVLTFYLWIGTFYLNRALFFVFLTLWLAFLFLALGNFNVLSGQIGGWIGLVCGLLALYTSAAGVINSVAGRVVLPVGSPISQPKVVAGGVAR
;
A
#
# COMPACT_ATOMS: atom_id res chain seq x y z
N MET A 1 -30.50 -14.71 26.74
CA MET A 1 -29.34 -13.98 26.29
C MET A 1 -29.49 -13.79 24.80
N ALA A 2 -29.70 -12.55 24.34
CA ALA A 2 -29.84 -12.28 22.91
C ALA A 2 -28.51 -12.56 22.24
N ASP A 3 -28.51 -13.42 21.25
CA ASP A 3 -27.38 -13.64 20.33
C ASP A 3 -27.13 -12.31 19.62
N GLU A 4 -26.10 -11.57 20.06
CA GLU A 4 -25.61 -10.41 19.31
C GLU A 4 -25.05 -10.95 17.99
N SER A 5 -25.91 -10.98 16.97
CA SER A 5 -25.48 -11.26 15.62
C SER A 5 -24.34 -10.29 15.28
N LYS A 6 -23.10 -10.77 15.28
CA LYS A 6 -21.93 -9.98 14.91
C LYS A 6 -22.17 -9.46 13.50
N VAL A 7 -22.46 -8.16 13.38
CA VAL A 7 -22.56 -7.50 12.07
C VAL A 7 -21.26 -7.73 11.34
N SER A 8 -21.29 -8.52 10.27
CA SER A 8 -20.13 -8.77 9.43
C SER A 8 -19.82 -7.49 8.66
N ILE A 9 -18.64 -6.93 8.90
CA ILE A 9 -18.14 -5.76 8.16
C ILE A 9 -17.56 -6.23 6.84
N ALA A 10 -17.88 -5.53 5.74
CA ALA A 10 -17.27 -5.77 4.44
C ALA A 10 -15.72 -5.61 4.52
N ASP A 11 -15.00 -6.34 3.65
CA ASP A 11 -13.54 -6.25 3.61
C ASP A 11 -13.07 -4.86 3.13
N PRO A 12 -12.39 -4.06 3.96
CA PRO A 12 -11.89 -2.73 3.55
C PRO A 12 -10.61 -2.83 2.70
N GLY A 13 -9.95 -3.98 2.69
CA GLY A 13 -8.67 -4.20 1.99
C GLY A 13 -8.70 -3.82 0.51
N PRO A 14 -9.69 -4.23 -0.29
CA PRO A 14 -9.80 -3.85 -1.69
C PRO A 14 -9.86 -2.33 -1.92
N LEU A 15 -10.58 -1.59 -1.09
CA LEU A 15 -10.65 -0.13 -1.16
C LEU A 15 -9.30 0.52 -0.85
N GLY A 16 -8.65 0.08 0.23
CA GLY A 16 -7.33 0.59 0.62
C GLY A 16 -6.28 0.37 -0.47
N LEU A 17 -6.27 -0.83 -1.08
CA LEU A 17 -5.37 -1.17 -2.19
C LEU A 17 -5.69 -0.40 -3.47
N ALA A 18 -6.96 -0.13 -3.77
CA ALA A 18 -7.35 0.67 -4.94
C ALA A 18 -6.92 2.13 -4.78
N GLY A 19 -7.18 2.76 -3.63
CA GLY A 19 -6.76 4.12 -3.33
C GLY A 19 -5.24 4.28 -3.43
N PHE A 20 -4.50 3.37 -2.82
CA PHE A 20 -3.05 3.29 -2.95
C PHE A 20 -2.61 3.09 -4.41
N GLY A 21 -3.15 2.07 -5.08
CA GLY A 21 -2.69 1.63 -6.40
C GLY A 21 -2.88 2.69 -7.48
N ILE A 22 -4.06 3.32 -7.57
CA ILE A 22 -4.34 4.37 -8.58
C ILE A 22 -3.42 5.57 -8.34
N THR A 23 -3.32 6.05 -7.11
CA THR A 23 -2.49 7.22 -6.78
C THR A 23 -1.01 6.94 -7.06
N THR A 24 -0.54 5.74 -6.69
CA THR A 24 0.85 5.29 -6.94
C THR A 24 1.14 5.16 -8.43
N VAL A 25 0.26 4.57 -9.23
CA VAL A 25 0.46 4.42 -10.69
C VAL A 25 0.66 5.78 -11.34
N ILE A 26 -0.22 6.76 -11.05
CA ILE A 26 -0.17 8.06 -11.72
C ILE A 26 1.11 8.83 -11.30
N LEU A 27 1.46 8.83 -10.01
CA LEU A 27 2.72 9.44 -9.56
C LEU A 27 3.94 8.73 -10.17
N SER A 28 3.89 7.42 -10.28
CA SER A 28 4.99 6.62 -10.81
C SER A 28 5.22 6.85 -12.31
N LEU A 29 4.18 7.09 -13.10
CA LEU A 29 4.29 7.49 -14.50
C LEU A 29 5.04 8.84 -14.65
N ILE A 30 4.80 9.78 -13.73
CA ILE A 30 5.54 11.05 -13.69
C ILE A 30 6.99 10.79 -13.30
N ASN A 31 7.24 10.06 -12.23
CA ASN A 31 8.58 9.77 -11.73
C ASN A 31 9.43 8.96 -12.73
N ALA A 32 8.80 8.08 -13.50
CA ALA A 32 9.44 7.31 -14.57
C ALA A 32 9.73 8.14 -15.84
N GLY A 33 9.20 9.37 -15.92
CA GLY A 33 9.34 10.23 -17.10
C GLY A 33 8.44 9.86 -18.28
N VAL A 34 7.39 9.05 -18.03
CA VAL A 34 6.40 8.65 -19.05
C VAL A 34 5.35 9.74 -19.25
N THR A 35 4.98 10.44 -18.18
CA THR A 35 3.99 11.51 -18.21
C THR A 35 4.63 12.82 -17.76
N SER A 36 4.15 13.96 -18.31
CA SER A 36 4.65 15.29 -17.96
C SER A 36 4.50 15.56 -16.44
N PRO A 37 5.47 16.25 -15.82
CA PRO A 37 5.35 16.75 -14.46
C PRO A 37 4.09 17.58 -14.19
N ASP A 38 3.51 18.21 -15.21
CA ASP A 38 2.27 19.00 -15.09
C ASP A 38 1.06 18.16 -14.62
N ALA A 39 1.12 16.84 -14.82
CA ALA A 39 0.12 15.91 -14.30
C ALA A 39 0.13 15.78 -12.76
N LEU A 40 1.11 16.39 -12.06
CA LEU A 40 1.20 16.31 -10.59
C LEU A 40 -0.06 16.83 -9.89
N GLY A 41 -0.76 17.81 -10.48
CA GLY A 41 -2.04 18.30 -9.93
C GLY A 41 -3.10 17.20 -9.77
N VAL A 42 -3.15 16.23 -10.69
CA VAL A 42 -4.05 15.05 -10.58
C VAL A 42 -3.64 14.19 -9.38
N VAL A 43 -2.34 13.95 -9.21
CA VAL A 43 -1.83 13.18 -8.06
C VAL A 43 -2.18 13.87 -6.75
N LEU A 44 -2.09 15.19 -6.69
CA LEU A 44 -2.41 15.95 -5.48
C LEU A 44 -3.89 15.84 -5.09
N GLY A 45 -4.79 15.89 -6.06
CA GLY A 45 -6.21 15.61 -5.81
C GLY A 45 -6.45 14.21 -5.26
N LEU A 46 -5.81 13.20 -5.83
CA LEU A 46 -5.89 11.81 -5.36
C LEU A 46 -5.20 11.63 -4.00
N ALA A 47 -4.09 12.32 -3.75
CA ALA A 47 -3.36 12.27 -2.48
C ALA A 47 -4.21 12.76 -1.30
N LEU A 48 -5.13 13.68 -1.52
CA LEU A 48 -6.10 14.08 -0.50
C LEU A 48 -7.30 13.13 -0.44
N ALA A 49 -7.93 12.85 -1.58
CA ALA A 49 -9.24 12.22 -1.61
C ALA A 49 -9.17 10.68 -1.56
N TYR A 50 -8.34 10.06 -2.39
CA TYR A 50 -8.40 8.62 -2.62
C TYR A 50 -7.23 7.87 -2.00
N GLY A 51 -5.99 8.15 -2.43
CA GLY A 51 -4.79 7.60 -1.78
C GLY A 51 -4.67 8.04 -0.31
N GLY A 52 -5.10 9.25 0.01
CA GLY A 52 -5.15 9.76 1.38
C GLY A 52 -6.44 9.36 2.09
N GLY A 53 -7.53 10.07 1.85
CA GLY A 53 -8.77 9.97 2.62
C GLY A 53 -9.40 8.59 2.59
N ALA A 54 -9.72 8.04 1.41
CA ALA A 54 -10.37 6.74 1.30
C ALA A 54 -9.50 5.60 1.84
N GLN A 55 -8.17 5.65 1.61
CA GLN A 55 -7.25 4.65 2.14
C GLN A 55 -7.14 4.74 3.67
N LEU A 56 -7.09 5.95 4.25
CA LEU A 56 -7.10 6.14 5.70
C LEU A 56 -8.37 5.60 6.32
N LEU A 57 -9.54 5.87 5.72
CA LEU A 57 -10.83 5.30 6.16
C LEU A 57 -10.81 3.77 6.08
N ALA A 58 -10.28 3.17 5.02
CA ALA A 58 -10.10 1.73 4.94
C ALA A 58 -9.26 1.20 6.12
N GLY A 59 -8.21 1.90 6.50
CA GLY A 59 -7.39 1.58 7.68
C GLY A 59 -8.19 1.59 8.98
N MET A 60 -9.10 2.55 9.17
CA MET A 60 -9.96 2.60 10.35
C MET A 60 -10.91 1.40 10.43
N TRP A 61 -11.46 0.95 9.30
CA TRP A 61 -12.31 -0.24 9.24
C TRP A 61 -11.51 -1.53 9.43
N GLU A 62 -10.22 -1.56 9.06
CA GLU A 62 -9.34 -2.69 9.39
C GLU A 62 -9.11 -2.84 10.91
N PHE A 63 -9.01 -1.73 11.66
CA PHE A 63 -9.03 -1.78 13.12
C PHE A 63 -10.32 -2.44 13.66
N LYS A 64 -11.48 -2.06 13.11
CA LYS A 64 -12.74 -2.65 13.51
C LYS A 64 -12.85 -4.14 13.15
N LYS A 65 -12.20 -4.55 12.06
CA LYS A 65 -12.10 -5.94 11.60
C LYS A 65 -11.12 -6.77 12.44
N GLY A 66 -10.23 -6.12 13.22
CA GLY A 66 -9.16 -6.79 13.99
C GLY A 66 -7.95 -7.17 13.14
N ASN A 67 -7.78 -6.57 11.95
CA ASN A 67 -6.63 -6.79 11.08
C ASN A 67 -5.56 -5.73 11.33
N THR A 68 -4.65 -6.01 12.27
CA THR A 68 -3.56 -5.09 12.63
C THR A 68 -2.68 -4.71 11.46
N PHE A 69 -2.38 -5.68 10.57
CA PHE A 69 -1.55 -5.42 9.38
C PHE A 69 -2.21 -4.40 8.45
N GLY A 70 -3.45 -4.64 8.04
CA GLY A 70 -4.20 -3.74 7.16
C GLY A 70 -4.44 -2.38 7.80
N ALA A 71 -4.79 -2.36 9.09
CA ALA A 71 -4.97 -1.12 9.84
C ALA A 71 -3.70 -0.27 9.86
N THR A 72 -2.55 -0.85 10.17
CA THR A 72 -1.27 -0.14 10.19
C THR A 72 -0.88 0.33 8.78
N ALA A 73 -0.99 -0.54 7.77
CA ALA A 73 -0.59 -0.22 6.40
C ALA A 73 -1.46 0.90 5.81
N PHE A 74 -2.79 0.71 5.78
CA PHE A 74 -3.67 1.68 5.11
C PHE A 74 -3.74 3.02 5.82
N THR A 75 -3.73 3.04 7.16
CA THR A 75 -3.70 4.30 7.92
C THR A 75 -2.40 5.05 7.67
N SER A 76 -1.26 4.35 7.72
CA SER A 76 0.05 4.99 7.52
C SER A 76 0.23 5.51 6.09
N TYR A 77 -0.16 4.72 5.08
CA TYR A 77 -0.04 5.19 3.69
C TYR A 77 -1.09 6.23 3.32
N GLY A 78 -2.28 6.18 3.92
CA GLY A 78 -3.25 7.27 3.80
C GLY A 78 -2.69 8.59 4.35
N ALA A 79 -2.09 8.54 5.53
CA ALA A 79 -1.39 9.68 6.12
C ALA A 79 -0.16 10.12 5.29
N PHE A 80 0.60 9.18 4.70
CA PHE A 80 1.69 9.48 3.77
C PHE A 80 1.20 10.34 2.61
N TRP A 81 0.11 9.97 1.94
CA TRP A 81 -0.41 10.72 0.80
C TRP A 81 -0.89 12.12 1.18
N ILE A 82 -1.57 12.26 2.33
CA ILE A 82 -1.98 13.56 2.86
C ILE A 82 -0.75 14.42 3.18
N ALA A 83 0.25 13.86 3.86
CA ALA A 83 1.51 14.57 4.12
C ALA A 83 2.23 14.95 2.82
N PHE A 84 2.30 14.04 1.84
CA PHE A 84 2.91 14.28 0.53
C PHE A 84 2.26 15.49 -0.17
N TYR A 85 0.92 15.60 -0.15
CA TYR A 85 0.22 16.76 -0.69
C TYR A 85 0.76 18.08 -0.12
N PHE A 86 0.95 18.15 1.19
CA PHE A 86 1.39 19.39 1.83
C PHE A 86 2.87 19.71 1.60
N ILE A 87 3.73 18.70 1.46
CA ILE A 87 5.19 18.91 1.45
C ILE A 87 5.82 18.88 0.06
N VAL A 88 5.16 18.32 -0.96
CA VAL A 88 5.80 18.06 -2.27
C VAL A 88 6.37 19.31 -2.95
N HIS A 89 5.74 20.49 -2.77
CA HIS A 89 6.20 21.75 -3.35
C HIS A 89 7.14 22.54 -2.45
N SER A 90 7.21 22.24 -1.16
CA SER A 90 7.94 23.04 -0.17
C SER A 90 9.13 22.31 0.46
N ALA A 91 9.13 20.99 0.47
CA ALA A 91 10.20 20.22 1.10
C ALA A 91 11.49 20.29 0.26
N PRO A 92 12.65 20.57 0.89
CA PRO A 92 13.93 20.41 0.20
C PRO A 92 14.15 18.93 -0.16
N LYS A 93 14.91 18.68 -1.25
CA LYS A 93 15.18 17.31 -1.72
C LYS A 93 15.68 16.38 -0.62
N ALA A 94 16.62 16.83 0.21
CA ALA A 94 17.12 16.04 1.33
C ALA A 94 16.02 15.67 2.34
N GLY A 95 15.13 16.60 2.66
CA GLY A 95 13.98 16.35 3.53
C GLY A 95 13.00 15.36 2.93
N MET A 96 12.71 15.50 1.63
CA MET A 96 11.89 14.51 0.90
C MET A 96 12.57 13.14 0.88
N GLY A 97 13.88 13.08 0.68
CA GLY A 97 14.65 11.83 0.73
C GLY A 97 14.52 11.12 2.09
N VAL A 98 14.65 11.86 3.20
CA VAL A 98 14.47 11.32 4.55
C VAL A 98 13.03 10.84 4.77
N PHE A 99 12.03 11.63 4.35
CA PHE A 99 10.61 11.26 4.44
C PHE A 99 10.34 9.92 3.72
N LEU A 100 10.80 9.77 2.48
CA LEU A 100 10.66 8.53 1.71
C LEU A 100 11.41 7.37 2.35
N LEU A 101 12.62 7.60 2.86
CA LEU A 101 13.42 6.55 3.52
C LEU A 101 12.72 6.02 4.77
N MET A 102 12.11 6.89 5.60
CA MET A 102 11.41 6.47 6.81
C MET A 102 10.14 5.66 6.49
N PHE A 103 9.39 6.03 5.44
CA PHE A 103 8.31 5.19 4.94
C PHE A 103 8.83 3.89 4.29
N GLY A 104 10.03 3.90 3.73
CA GLY A 104 10.74 2.68 3.32
C GLY A 104 11.03 1.74 4.48
N VAL A 105 11.46 2.25 5.64
CA VAL A 105 11.67 1.44 6.87
C VAL A 105 10.35 0.84 7.37
N LEU A 106 9.27 1.63 7.42
CA LEU A 106 7.93 1.14 7.72
C LEU A 106 7.53 -0.01 6.78
N THR A 107 7.71 0.21 5.47
CA THR A 107 7.34 -0.76 4.44
C THR A 107 8.17 -2.03 4.55
N PHE A 108 9.46 -1.93 4.92
CA PHE A 108 10.34 -3.08 5.08
C PHE A 108 9.85 -4.06 6.15
N TYR A 109 9.48 -3.57 7.34
CA TYR A 109 8.98 -4.50 8.35
C TYR A 109 7.56 -5.00 8.04
N LEU A 110 6.72 -4.22 7.37
CA LEU A 110 5.44 -4.69 6.85
C LEU A 110 5.65 -5.77 5.77
N TRP A 111 6.64 -5.59 4.88
CA TRP A 111 6.99 -6.62 3.90
C TRP A 111 7.33 -7.96 4.56
N ILE A 112 8.09 -7.96 5.66
CA ILE A 112 8.36 -9.18 6.44
C ILE A 112 7.03 -9.82 6.90
N GLY A 113 6.05 -9.03 7.35
CA GLY A 113 4.73 -9.52 7.72
C GLY A 113 3.98 -10.22 6.58
N THR A 114 4.20 -9.80 5.33
CA THR A 114 3.52 -10.39 4.17
C THR A 114 3.92 -11.82 3.86
N PHE A 115 5.04 -12.32 4.38
CA PHE A 115 5.44 -13.73 4.26
C PHE A 115 4.36 -14.68 4.78
N TYR A 116 3.54 -14.22 5.73
CA TYR A 116 2.49 -14.98 6.39
C TYR A 116 1.07 -14.68 5.83
N LEU A 117 0.96 -13.84 4.79
CA LEU A 117 -0.33 -13.45 4.20
C LEU A 117 -0.59 -14.13 2.85
N ASN A 118 -0.17 -13.50 1.76
CA ASN A 118 -0.28 -14.07 0.41
C ASN A 118 0.80 -13.49 -0.51
N ARG A 119 1.05 -14.16 -1.65
CA ARG A 119 2.11 -13.78 -2.58
C ARG A 119 1.85 -12.45 -3.27
N ALA A 120 0.60 -12.10 -3.54
CA ALA A 120 0.29 -10.81 -4.18
C ALA A 120 0.72 -9.66 -3.26
N LEU A 121 0.34 -9.68 -1.99
CA LEU A 121 0.80 -8.68 -1.01
C LEU A 121 2.32 -8.72 -0.82
N PHE A 122 2.93 -9.90 -0.82
CA PHE A 122 4.40 -9.99 -0.74
C PHE A 122 5.07 -9.16 -1.84
N PHE A 123 4.64 -9.30 -3.09
CA PHE A 123 5.22 -8.54 -4.20
C PHE A 123 4.84 -7.06 -4.17
N VAL A 124 3.63 -6.70 -3.73
CA VAL A 124 3.25 -5.29 -3.52
C VAL A 124 4.21 -4.62 -2.54
N PHE A 125 4.42 -5.21 -1.36
CA PHE A 125 5.25 -4.59 -0.32
C PHE A 125 6.75 -4.66 -0.65
N LEU A 126 7.22 -5.71 -1.33
CA LEU A 126 8.60 -5.78 -1.83
C LEU A 126 8.89 -4.63 -2.81
N THR A 127 8.03 -4.49 -3.81
CA THR A 127 8.21 -3.44 -4.82
C THR A 127 8.00 -2.04 -4.24
N LEU A 128 7.10 -1.87 -3.27
CA LEU A 128 6.91 -0.61 -2.57
C LEU A 128 8.14 -0.21 -1.76
N TRP A 129 8.72 -1.16 -1.01
CA TRP A 129 9.97 -0.91 -0.27
C TRP A 129 11.10 -0.48 -1.18
N LEU A 130 11.30 -1.20 -2.29
CA LEU A 130 12.31 -0.84 -3.29
C LEU A 130 12.01 0.53 -3.93
N ALA A 131 10.74 0.83 -4.25
CA ALA A 131 10.37 2.14 -4.78
C ALA A 131 10.72 3.27 -3.82
N PHE A 132 10.38 3.15 -2.53
CA PHE A 132 10.77 4.13 -1.52
C PHE A 132 12.28 4.30 -1.42
N LEU A 133 13.03 3.20 -1.43
CA LEU A 133 14.49 3.23 -1.37
C LEU A 133 15.08 3.99 -2.56
N PHE A 134 14.69 3.62 -3.79
CA PHE A 134 15.24 4.24 -4.99
C PHE A 134 14.78 5.70 -5.18
N LEU A 135 13.55 6.04 -4.79
CA LEU A 135 13.09 7.42 -4.78
C LEU A 135 13.85 8.26 -3.73
N ALA A 136 14.13 7.71 -2.54
CA ALA A 136 14.95 8.39 -1.54
C ALA A 136 16.37 8.62 -2.05
N LEU A 137 17.02 7.61 -2.65
CA LEU A 137 18.35 7.75 -3.25
C LEU A 137 18.38 8.76 -4.40
N GLY A 138 17.29 8.85 -5.18
CA GLY A 138 17.12 9.89 -6.20
C GLY A 138 17.05 11.30 -5.60
N ASN A 139 16.34 11.48 -4.49
CA ASN A 139 16.28 12.76 -3.78
C ASN A 139 17.59 13.13 -3.10
N PHE A 140 18.42 12.15 -2.71
CA PHE A 140 19.79 12.39 -2.24
C PHE A 140 20.81 12.59 -3.36
N ASN A 141 20.38 12.57 -4.64
CA ASN A 141 21.23 12.67 -5.83
C ASN A 141 22.30 11.53 -5.94
N VAL A 142 22.03 10.36 -5.38
CA VAL A 142 22.89 9.18 -5.47
C VAL A 142 22.62 8.39 -6.73
N LEU A 143 21.34 8.24 -7.12
CA LEU A 143 20.89 7.50 -8.30
C LEU A 143 19.79 8.28 -9.03
N SER A 144 19.39 7.80 -10.22
CA SER A 144 18.24 8.35 -10.91
C SER A 144 16.93 7.97 -10.20
N GLY A 145 16.09 8.97 -9.89
CA GLY A 145 14.76 8.76 -9.32
C GLY A 145 13.81 8.01 -10.27
N GLN A 146 14.10 7.96 -11.58
CA GLN A 146 13.30 7.23 -12.57
C GLN A 146 13.24 5.71 -12.26
N ILE A 147 14.31 5.14 -11.68
CA ILE A 147 14.31 3.73 -11.26
C ILE A 147 13.20 3.49 -10.25
N GLY A 148 13.10 4.37 -9.25
CA GLY A 148 12.01 4.32 -8.26
C GLY A 148 10.62 4.50 -8.89
N GLY A 149 10.51 5.33 -9.94
CA GLY A 149 9.30 5.51 -10.72
C GLY A 149 8.83 4.21 -11.40
N TRP A 150 9.73 3.52 -12.12
CA TRP A 150 9.39 2.25 -12.77
C TRP A 150 9.01 1.16 -11.77
N ILE A 151 9.74 1.05 -10.65
CA ILE A 151 9.42 0.09 -9.59
C ILE A 151 8.07 0.43 -8.94
N GLY A 152 7.81 1.71 -8.69
CA GLY A 152 6.52 2.20 -8.16
C GLY A 152 5.35 1.91 -9.10
N LEU A 153 5.56 1.99 -10.43
CA LEU A 153 4.55 1.62 -11.41
C LEU A 153 4.17 0.14 -11.29
N VAL A 154 5.16 -0.74 -11.22
CA VAL A 154 4.92 -2.18 -10.98
C VAL A 154 4.18 -2.40 -9.67
N CYS A 155 4.59 -1.72 -8.59
CA CYS A 155 3.93 -1.79 -7.29
C CYS A 155 2.45 -1.39 -7.36
N GLY A 156 2.13 -0.26 -7.98
CA GLY A 156 0.76 0.22 -8.11
C GLY A 156 -0.12 -0.73 -8.91
N LEU A 157 0.40 -1.31 -10.01
CA LEU A 157 -0.32 -2.32 -10.80
C LEU A 157 -0.57 -3.61 -10.02
N LEU A 158 0.40 -4.09 -9.24
CA LEU A 158 0.22 -5.24 -8.35
C LEU A 158 -0.82 -4.97 -7.26
N ALA A 159 -0.85 -3.76 -6.71
CA ALA A 159 -1.86 -3.35 -5.73
C ALA A 159 -3.27 -3.33 -6.35
N LEU A 160 -3.42 -2.82 -7.58
CA LEU A 160 -4.68 -2.84 -8.32
C LEU A 160 -5.14 -4.26 -8.63
N TYR A 161 -4.23 -5.14 -9.05
CA TYR A 161 -4.54 -6.56 -9.22
C TYR A 161 -5.07 -7.18 -7.92
N THR A 162 -4.39 -6.91 -6.81
CA THR A 162 -4.77 -7.48 -5.50
C THR A 162 -6.11 -6.92 -5.02
N SER A 163 -6.39 -5.64 -5.26
CA SER A 163 -7.69 -5.02 -5.04
C SER A 163 -8.79 -5.68 -5.86
N ALA A 164 -8.57 -5.83 -7.18
CA ALA A 164 -9.50 -6.48 -8.09
C ALA A 164 -9.79 -7.92 -7.68
N ALA A 165 -8.76 -8.67 -7.27
CA ALA A 165 -8.92 -10.03 -6.75
C ALA A 165 -9.84 -10.06 -5.54
N GLY A 166 -9.67 -9.13 -4.59
CA GLY A 166 -10.53 -9.02 -3.42
C GLY A 166 -12.00 -8.79 -3.78
N VAL A 167 -12.27 -7.83 -4.66
CA VAL A 167 -13.64 -7.51 -5.10
C VAL A 167 -14.25 -8.66 -5.90
N ILE A 168 -13.56 -9.12 -6.95
CA ILE A 168 -14.10 -10.11 -7.89
C ILE A 168 -14.33 -11.46 -7.20
N ASN A 169 -13.38 -11.91 -6.39
CA ASN A 169 -13.51 -13.18 -5.66
C ASN A 169 -14.65 -13.12 -4.64
N SER A 170 -14.82 -11.99 -3.97
CA SER A 170 -15.92 -11.76 -3.02
C SER A 170 -17.28 -11.83 -3.71
N VAL A 171 -17.46 -11.15 -4.84
CA VAL A 171 -18.71 -11.14 -5.61
C VAL A 171 -19.00 -12.51 -6.23
N ALA A 172 -17.95 -13.19 -6.74
CA ALA A 172 -18.09 -14.50 -7.38
C ALA A 172 -18.30 -15.65 -6.36
N GLY A 173 -18.05 -15.42 -5.07
CA GLY A 173 -18.07 -16.47 -4.03
C GLY A 173 -17.02 -17.59 -4.24
N ARG A 174 -16.03 -17.35 -5.10
CA ARG A 174 -14.94 -18.30 -5.42
C ARG A 174 -13.70 -17.56 -5.90
N VAL A 175 -12.56 -18.26 -5.91
CA VAL A 175 -11.32 -17.71 -6.45
C VAL A 175 -11.41 -17.65 -7.98
N VAL A 176 -11.48 -16.43 -8.52
CA VAL A 176 -11.38 -16.10 -9.95
C VAL A 176 -9.99 -15.55 -10.26
N LEU A 177 -9.52 -14.62 -9.43
CA LEU A 177 -8.17 -14.04 -9.52
C LEU A 177 -7.33 -14.56 -8.35
N PRO A 178 -6.31 -15.41 -8.58
CA PRO A 178 -5.51 -15.97 -7.50
C PRO A 178 -4.53 -14.95 -6.93
N VAL A 179 -4.43 -14.87 -5.60
CA VAL A 179 -3.44 -14.05 -4.89
C VAL A 179 -2.25 -14.86 -4.38
N GLY A 180 -2.27 -16.18 -4.56
CA GLY A 180 -1.24 -17.12 -4.10
C GLY A 180 -1.28 -17.38 -2.59
N SER A 181 -0.72 -18.52 -2.19
CA SER A 181 -0.58 -18.89 -0.77
C SER A 181 0.55 -18.15 -0.08
N PRO A 182 0.57 -18.11 1.27
CA PRO A 182 1.71 -17.58 2.04
C PRO A 182 3.03 -18.22 1.65
N ILE A 183 4.13 -17.46 1.76
CA ILE A 183 5.50 -17.98 1.53
C ILE A 183 5.93 -18.84 2.71
N SER A 184 5.65 -18.36 3.93
CA SER A 184 5.90 -19.08 5.17
C SER A 184 4.58 -19.53 5.78
N GLN A 185 4.44 -20.81 6.04
CA GLN A 185 3.31 -21.29 6.82
C GLN A 185 3.62 -21.17 8.31
N PRO A 186 2.67 -20.73 9.16
CA PRO A 186 2.85 -20.81 10.61
C PRO A 186 3.12 -22.27 10.97
N LYS A 187 4.21 -22.55 11.68
CA LYS A 187 4.41 -23.87 12.27
C LYS A 187 3.27 -24.07 13.27
N VAL A 188 2.38 -25.02 12.99
CA VAL A 188 1.43 -25.50 14.00
C VAL A 188 2.26 -26.16 15.10
N VAL A 189 2.49 -25.42 16.18
CA VAL A 189 3.06 -26.02 17.40
C VAL A 189 1.96 -26.92 17.97
N ALA A 190 2.14 -28.23 17.82
CA ALA A 190 1.25 -29.21 18.44
C ALA A 190 1.28 -28.98 19.97
N GLY A 191 0.17 -28.48 20.53
CA GLY A 191 -0.01 -28.23 21.95
C GLY A 191 0.16 -26.76 22.37
N GLY A 192 -0.88 -25.96 22.18
CA GLY A 192 -0.97 -24.65 22.80
C GLY A 192 -1.59 -23.60 21.88
N VAL A 193 -2.83 -23.24 22.14
CA VAL A 193 -3.48 -22.06 21.57
C VAL A 193 -2.71 -20.86 22.10
N ALA A 194 -1.84 -20.26 21.26
CA ALA A 194 -1.36 -18.92 21.53
C ALA A 194 -2.47 -17.93 21.18
N ARG A 195 -2.90 -17.19 22.17
CA ARG A 195 -3.89 -16.10 22.10
C ARG A 195 -3.38 -14.91 21.30
#